data_117b80fc4be2e954e824bc9787a310ae
#
_entry.id   117b80fc4be2e954e824bc9787a310ae
#
_cell.length_a   1.000
_cell.length_b   1.000
_cell.length_c   1.000
_cell.angle_alpha   90.00
_cell.angle_beta   90.00
_cell.angle_gamma   90.00
#
_symmetry.space_group_name_H-M   'P 1'
#
loop_
_entity.id
_entity.type
_entity.pdbx_description
1 polymer ?
#
loop_
_entity_poly.entity_id
_entity_poly.type
_entity_poly.pdbx_seq_one_letter_code
_entity_poly.pdbx_strand_id
1 'polypeptide(L)'
;AFLNGAPISVSPRAATRGADILSAKSNFDPAFWPGGFPDLKRSFRSSLAYRLCLVANGAFDGMLTLRPTWEWDVAAGSLIVNEAGGLSTDQTGAAPLFNSGAAQLNGMVASNRDIHSGLLAGLT
;
A
#
# COMPACT_ATOMS: atom_id res chain seq x y z
N ALA A 1 3.51 -11.89 -11.18
CA ALA A 1 4.85 -11.36 -10.92
C ALA A 1 5.81 -12.45 -10.46
N PHE A 2 7.09 -12.22 -10.61
CA PHE A 2 8.13 -13.21 -10.32
C PHE A 2 9.27 -12.56 -9.53
N LEU A 3 9.84 -13.32 -8.62
CA LEU A 3 11.07 -12.96 -7.91
C LEU A 3 12.08 -14.07 -8.13
N ASN A 4 13.21 -13.74 -8.79
CA ASN A 4 14.25 -14.72 -9.09
C ASN A 4 13.71 -15.97 -9.83
N GLY A 5 12.78 -15.76 -10.75
CA GLY A 5 12.18 -16.82 -11.55
C GLY A 5 11.05 -17.59 -10.87
N ALA A 6 10.74 -17.31 -9.61
CA ALA A 6 9.63 -17.96 -8.90
C ALA A 6 8.42 -17.02 -8.84
N PRO A 7 7.19 -17.52 -9.05
CA PRO A 7 5.98 -16.71 -8.92
C PRO A 7 5.84 -16.16 -7.50
N ILE A 8 5.39 -14.92 -7.40
CA ILE A 8 5.08 -14.29 -6.11
C ILE A 8 3.62 -13.84 -6.09
N SER A 9 3.06 -13.74 -4.89
CA SER A 9 1.71 -13.22 -4.68
C SER A 9 1.63 -12.46 -3.37
N VAL A 10 0.67 -11.53 -3.31
CA VAL A 10 0.40 -10.77 -2.09
C VAL A 10 -0.08 -11.68 -0.97
N SER A 11 -0.01 -11.19 0.28
CA SER A 11 -0.50 -11.91 1.46
C SER A 11 -1.95 -12.38 1.28
N PRO A 12 -2.29 -13.60 1.70
CA PRO A 12 -3.66 -14.11 1.65
C PRO A 12 -4.52 -13.67 2.83
N ARG A 13 -4.00 -12.84 3.72
CA ARG A 13 -4.71 -12.41 4.93
C ARG A 13 -5.98 -11.64 4.57
N ALA A 14 -7.12 -12.04 5.13
CA ALA A 14 -8.41 -11.38 4.90
C ALA A 14 -8.70 -10.29 5.92
N ALA A 15 -8.32 -10.48 7.17
CA ALA A 15 -8.65 -9.56 8.25
C ALA A 15 -7.71 -8.35 8.27
N THR A 16 -8.26 -7.14 8.19
CA THR A 16 -7.50 -5.90 8.31
C THR A 16 -6.97 -5.71 9.73
N ARG A 17 -7.78 -5.99 10.73
CA ARG A 17 -7.34 -5.91 12.13
C ARG A 17 -6.15 -6.83 12.37
N GLY A 18 -5.09 -6.28 12.95
CA GLY A 18 -3.86 -7.01 13.21
C GLY A 18 -2.96 -7.19 11.99
N ALA A 19 -3.33 -6.67 10.81
CA ALA A 19 -2.48 -6.74 9.63
C ALA A 19 -1.18 -5.95 9.84
N ASP A 20 -0.08 -6.47 9.30
CA ASP A 20 1.24 -5.86 9.39
C ASP A 20 1.44 -4.93 8.19
N ILE A 21 1.45 -3.63 8.47
CA ILE A 21 1.47 -2.59 7.44
C ILE A 21 2.79 -1.82 7.49
N LEU A 22 3.45 -1.77 6.35
CA LEU A 22 4.66 -0.95 6.16
C LEU A 22 4.26 0.52 6.02
N SER A 23 4.63 1.34 7.00
CA SER A 23 4.28 2.75 7.02
C SER A 23 5.13 3.52 7.99
N ALA A 24 5.32 4.82 7.73
CA ALA A 24 5.85 5.74 8.72
C ALA A 24 4.83 5.94 9.85
N LYS A 25 5.33 6.18 11.07
CA LYS A 25 4.48 6.32 12.26
C LYS A 25 3.46 7.44 12.12
N SER A 26 3.81 8.54 11.46
CA SER A 26 2.92 9.69 11.28
C SER A 26 1.64 9.36 10.52
N ASN A 27 1.64 8.34 9.67
CA ASN A 27 0.45 7.92 8.93
C ASN A 27 -0.58 7.21 9.83
N PHE A 28 -0.20 6.83 11.03
CA PHE A 28 -1.10 6.20 12.01
C PHE A 28 -1.74 7.21 12.96
N ASP A 29 -1.50 8.51 12.74
CA ASP A 29 -2.18 9.56 13.50
C ASP A 29 -3.70 9.44 13.30
N PRO A 30 -4.50 9.44 14.38
CA PRO A 30 -5.96 9.32 14.29
C PRO A 30 -6.63 10.35 13.38
N ALA A 31 -6.01 11.50 13.17
CA ALA A 31 -6.52 12.54 12.26
C ALA A 31 -6.69 12.05 10.82
N PHE A 32 -5.90 11.06 10.39
CA PHE A 32 -6.01 10.46 9.06
C PHE A 32 -7.10 9.38 8.96
N TRP A 33 -7.69 8.98 10.09
CA TRP A 33 -8.57 7.82 10.15
C TRP A 33 -9.98 8.19 10.64
N PRO A 34 -10.71 9.07 9.95
CA PRO A 34 -12.05 9.49 10.38
C PRO A 34 -13.05 8.35 10.43
N GLY A 35 -12.86 7.30 9.64
CA GLY A 35 -13.69 6.09 9.66
C GLY A 35 -13.34 5.09 10.76
N GLY A 36 -12.32 5.41 11.57
CA GLY A 36 -11.82 4.56 12.64
C GLY A 36 -10.53 3.84 12.28
N PHE A 37 -9.59 3.83 13.21
CA PHE A 37 -8.32 3.13 13.03
C PHE A 37 -8.52 1.62 13.17
N PRO A 38 -8.11 0.79 12.19
CA PRO A 38 -8.43 -0.64 12.20
C PRO A 38 -7.51 -1.50 13.08
N ASP A 39 -6.73 -0.91 13.97
CA ASP A 39 -5.87 -1.62 14.91
C ASP A 39 -4.77 -2.44 14.20
N LEU A 40 -3.95 -1.75 13.45
CA LEU A 40 -2.88 -2.32 12.62
C LEU A 40 -1.59 -2.51 13.41
N LYS A 41 -0.79 -3.48 13.01
CA LYS A 41 0.63 -3.54 13.35
C LYS A 41 1.41 -2.66 12.36
N ARG A 42 2.43 -1.99 12.84
CA ARG A 42 3.26 -1.14 12.00
C ARG A 42 4.68 -1.69 11.92
N SER A 43 5.17 -1.78 10.69
CA SER A 43 6.58 -2.05 10.40
C SER A 43 7.12 -0.94 9.49
N PHE A 44 8.42 -0.77 9.46
CA PHE A 44 9.05 0.25 8.63
C PHE A 44 10.23 -0.32 7.86
N ARG A 45 10.31 0.05 6.59
CA ARG A 45 11.48 -0.14 5.72
C ARG A 45 11.65 1.14 4.93
N SER A 46 12.87 1.59 4.74
CA SER A 46 13.16 2.72 3.85
C SER A 46 12.88 2.32 2.40
N SER A 47 12.64 3.31 1.54
CA SER A 47 12.29 3.13 0.13
C SER A 47 10.87 2.63 -0.11
N LEU A 48 10.06 3.47 -0.74
CA LEU A 48 8.69 3.12 -1.15
C LEU A 48 8.69 1.96 -2.14
N ALA A 49 9.64 1.94 -3.08
CA ALA A 49 9.77 0.84 -4.04
C ALA A 49 10.01 -0.49 -3.34
N TYR A 50 10.88 -0.51 -2.33
CA TYR A 50 11.16 -1.71 -1.56
C TYR A 50 9.92 -2.17 -0.78
N ARG A 51 9.20 -1.24 -0.14
CA ARG A 51 7.96 -1.58 0.58
C ARG A 51 6.92 -2.22 -0.34
N LEU A 52 6.74 -1.68 -1.54
CA LEU A 52 5.81 -2.24 -2.52
C LEU A 52 6.22 -3.65 -2.95
N CYS A 53 7.49 -3.90 -3.16
CA CYS A 53 7.98 -5.25 -3.47
C CYS A 53 7.78 -6.24 -2.33
N LEU A 54 7.93 -5.80 -1.08
CA LEU A 54 7.68 -6.65 0.09
C LEU A 54 6.19 -6.98 0.27
N VAL A 55 5.30 -6.09 -0.15
CA VAL A 55 3.86 -6.38 -0.23
C VAL A 55 3.59 -7.38 -1.35
N ALA A 56 4.19 -7.19 -2.51
CA ALA A 56 3.99 -8.05 -3.67
C ALA A 56 4.42 -9.50 -3.41
N ASN A 57 5.47 -9.72 -2.63
CA ASN A 57 5.93 -11.08 -2.31
C ASN A 57 5.25 -11.69 -1.07
N GLY A 58 4.31 -10.98 -0.44
CA GLY A 58 3.57 -11.48 0.71
C GLY A 58 4.31 -11.40 2.04
N ALA A 59 5.50 -10.78 2.10
CA ALA A 59 6.26 -10.64 3.34
C ALA A 59 5.55 -9.74 4.36
N PHE A 60 4.80 -8.76 3.90
CA PHE A 60 3.94 -7.88 4.70
C PHE A 60 2.55 -7.83 4.09
N ASP A 61 1.56 -7.46 4.91
CA ASP A 61 0.17 -7.50 4.47
C ASP A 61 -0.21 -6.30 3.61
N GLY A 62 0.48 -5.18 3.79
CA GLY A 62 0.25 -4.00 2.98
C GLY A 62 1.24 -2.89 3.27
N MET A 63 1.12 -1.80 2.54
CA MET A 63 1.84 -0.56 2.79
C MET A 63 0.93 0.63 2.55
N LEU A 64 1.18 1.73 3.25
CA LEU A 64 0.51 2.99 2.96
C LEU A 64 1.43 4.18 3.25
N THR A 65 1.21 5.24 2.50
CA THR A 65 1.74 6.57 2.75
C THR A 65 0.66 7.58 2.40
N LEU A 66 0.42 8.54 3.29
CA LEU A 66 -0.71 9.46 3.20
C LEU A 66 -0.28 10.87 2.81
N ARG A 67 0.95 11.08 2.44
CA ARG A 67 1.44 12.36 1.94
C ARG A 67 1.69 12.30 0.43
N PRO A 68 1.79 13.45 -0.23
CA PRO A 68 2.12 13.50 -1.66
C PRO A 68 3.35 12.64 -1.97
N THR A 69 3.25 11.84 -3.00
CA THR A 69 4.26 10.83 -3.34
C THR A 69 4.67 11.00 -4.80
N TRP A 70 5.98 11.03 -5.05
CA TRP A 70 6.49 11.14 -6.41
C TRP A 70 6.16 9.91 -7.24
N GLU A 71 5.71 10.11 -8.47
CA GLU A 71 5.33 9.01 -9.38
C GLU A 71 6.47 8.00 -9.58
N TRP A 72 7.70 8.48 -9.72
CA TRP A 72 8.86 7.60 -9.95
C TRP A 72 9.23 6.72 -8.75
N ASP A 73 8.76 7.04 -7.55
CA ASP A 73 8.99 6.21 -6.37
C ASP A 73 8.04 5.01 -6.30
N VAL A 74 6.91 5.06 -6.98
CA VAL A 74 5.85 4.06 -6.81
C VAL A 74 5.36 3.42 -8.10
N ALA A 75 5.72 3.94 -9.27
CA ALA A 75 5.19 3.46 -10.54
C ALA A 75 5.50 1.97 -10.78
N ALA A 76 6.75 1.58 -10.69
CA ALA A 76 7.16 0.19 -10.91
C ALA A 76 6.59 -0.74 -9.84
N GLY A 77 6.69 -0.34 -8.56
CA GLY A 77 6.18 -1.14 -7.45
C GLY A 77 4.67 -1.34 -7.47
N SER A 78 3.93 -0.31 -7.89
CA SER A 78 2.48 -0.39 -8.08
C SER A 78 2.12 -1.46 -9.11
N LEU A 79 2.80 -1.49 -10.25
CA LEU A 79 2.61 -2.52 -11.26
C LEU A 79 2.94 -3.92 -10.71
N ILE A 80 4.03 -4.06 -9.98
CA ILE A 80 4.44 -5.35 -9.41
C ILE A 80 3.38 -5.86 -8.43
N VAL A 81 2.84 -5.00 -7.55
CA VAL A 81 1.77 -5.37 -6.63
C VAL A 81 0.52 -5.83 -7.39
N ASN A 82 0.11 -5.09 -8.41
CA ASN A 82 -1.07 -5.46 -9.20
C ASN A 82 -0.86 -6.81 -9.91
N GLU A 83 0.31 -7.05 -10.48
CA GLU A 83 0.63 -8.32 -11.15
C GLU A 83 0.81 -9.48 -10.16
N ALA A 84 1.04 -9.19 -8.90
CA ALA A 84 1.08 -10.20 -7.83
C ALA A 84 -0.30 -10.50 -7.21
N GLY A 85 -1.37 -9.97 -7.81
CA GLY A 85 -2.74 -10.19 -7.37
C GLY A 85 -3.26 -9.19 -6.36
N GLY A 86 -2.50 -8.14 -6.07
CA GLY A 86 -2.90 -7.07 -5.16
C GLY A 86 -3.59 -5.91 -5.86
N LEU A 87 -3.78 -4.85 -5.10
CA LEU A 87 -4.37 -3.60 -5.57
C LEU A 87 -3.56 -2.44 -4.99
N SER A 88 -3.23 -1.48 -5.84
CA SER A 88 -2.60 -0.22 -5.42
C SER A 88 -3.44 0.95 -5.92
N THR A 89 -3.73 1.89 -5.00
CA THR A 89 -4.50 3.10 -5.29
C THR A 89 -3.88 4.27 -4.55
N ASP A 90 -4.38 5.48 -4.80
CA ASP A 90 -4.10 6.58 -3.89
C ASP A 90 -4.90 6.42 -2.58
N GLN A 91 -4.77 7.36 -1.64
CA GLN A 91 -5.45 7.27 -0.35
C GLN A 91 -6.97 7.44 -0.42
N THR A 92 -7.52 7.86 -1.56
CA THR A 92 -8.97 7.95 -1.78
C THR A 92 -9.55 6.72 -2.47
N GLY A 93 -8.72 5.78 -2.85
CA GLY A 93 -9.13 4.60 -3.60
C GLY A 93 -9.14 4.79 -5.11
N ALA A 94 -8.70 5.95 -5.60
CA ALA A 94 -8.60 6.20 -7.03
C ALA A 94 -7.37 5.49 -7.63
N ALA A 95 -7.51 5.00 -8.85
CA ALA A 95 -6.39 4.40 -9.57
C ALA A 95 -5.27 5.43 -9.75
N PRO A 96 -3.99 5.03 -9.56
CA PRO A 96 -2.88 5.94 -9.77
C PRO A 96 -2.83 6.39 -11.24
N LEU A 97 -2.73 7.69 -11.45
CA LEU A 97 -2.53 8.28 -12.78
C LEU A 97 -1.09 8.77 -12.87
N PHE A 98 -0.36 8.27 -13.84
CA PHE A 98 1.05 8.59 -14.05
C PHE A 98 1.24 9.58 -15.20
N ASN A 99 2.41 10.21 -15.23
CA ASN A 99 2.76 11.26 -16.20
C ASN A 99 1.88 12.51 -16.06
N SER A 100 1.47 12.82 -14.83
CA SER A 100 0.77 14.07 -14.54
C SER A 100 1.74 15.25 -14.56
N GLY A 101 1.22 16.47 -14.72
CA GLY A 101 2.04 17.69 -14.70
C GLY A 101 2.77 17.91 -13.38
N ALA A 102 2.17 17.50 -12.26
CA ALA A 102 2.76 17.61 -10.93
C ALA A 102 3.74 16.49 -10.61
N ALA A 103 3.70 15.38 -11.34
CA ALA A 103 4.48 14.16 -11.11
C ALA A 103 4.31 13.59 -9.69
N GLN A 104 3.15 13.84 -9.06
CA GLN A 104 2.84 13.39 -7.72
C GLN A 104 1.48 12.71 -7.65
N LEU A 105 1.37 11.74 -6.73
CA LEU A 105 0.13 11.08 -6.36
C LEU A 105 -0.30 11.52 -4.96
N ASN A 106 -1.59 11.42 -4.68
CA ASN A 106 -2.17 11.67 -3.36
C ASN A 106 -1.98 10.44 -2.46
N GLY A 107 -0.75 10.16 -2.08
CA GLY A 107 -0.42 8.98 -1.29
C GLY A 107 -0.44 7.68 -2.10
N MET A 108 -0.32 6.57 -1.39
CA MET A 108 -0.36 5.23 -1.96
C MET A 108 -0.83 4.26 -0.90
N VAL A 109 -1.79 3.41 -1.26
CA VAL A 109 -2.27 2.29 -0.44
C VAL A 109 -2.18 1.03 -1.29
N ALA A 110 -1.45 0.04 -0.82
CA ALA A 110 -1.23 -1.19 -1.57
C ALA A 110 -1.30 -2.42 -0.67
N SER A 111 -2.10 -3.39 -1.06
CA SER A 111 -2.29 -4.65 -0.34
C SER A 111 -3.08 -5.63 -1.20
N ASN A 112 -3.49 -6.77 -0.63
CA ASN A 112 -4.56 -7.55 -1.26
C ASN A 112 -5.89 -6.77 -1.17
N ARG A 113 -6.92 -7.25 -1.88
CA ARG A 113 -8.18 -6.50 -2.01
C ARG A 113 -8.95 -6.40 -0.71
N ASP A 114 -8.93 -7.43 0.13
CA ASP A 114 -9.66 -7.43 1.40
C ASP A 114 -9.09 -6.42 2.39
N ILE A 115 -7.77 -6.42 2.56
CA ILE A 115 -7.08 -5.47 3.42
C ILE A 115 -7.20 -4.05 2.86
N HIS A 116 -7.09 -3.88 1.54
CA HIS A 116 -7.25 -2.59 0.90
C HIS A 116 -8.61 -1.97 1.23
N SER A 117 -9.70 -2.73 1.12
CA SER A 117 -11.04 -2.27 1.49
C SER A 117 -11.12 -1.85 2.95
N GLY A 118 -10.52 -2.61 3.85
CA GLY A 118 -10.49 -2.30 5.29
C GLY A 118 -9.70 -1.03 5.60
N LEU A 119 -8.57 -0.83 4.92
CA LEU A 119 -7.76 0.39 5.07
C LEU A 119 -8.53 1.62 4.58
N LEU A 120 -9.13 1.54 3.40
CA LEU A 120 -9.91 2.66 2.87
C LEU A 120 -11.12 3.00 3.73
N ALA A 121 -11.79 2.01 4.31
CA ALA A 121 -12.91 2.25 5.22
C ALA A 121 -12.49 3.10 6.42
N GLY A 122 -11.29 2.90 6.95
CA GLY A 122 -10.75 3.71 8.04
C GLY A 122 -10.32 5.11 7.60
N LEU A 123 -9.81 5.25 6.38
CA LEU A 123 -9.32 6.51 5.82
C LEU A 123 -10.44 7.44 5.34
N THR A 124 -11.61 6.93 5.16
CA THR A 124 -12.80 7.69 4.75
C THR A 124 -13.82 7.78 5.90
#